data_0ceadbf7b101336d2eeb399b514a3808
#
_entry.id   0ceadbf7b101336d2eeb399b514a3808
#
_cell.length_a   1.000
_cell.length_b   1.000
_cell.length_c   1.000
_cell.angle_alpha   90.00
_cell.angle_beta   90.00
_cell.angle_gamma   90.00
#
_symmetry.space_group_name_H-M   'P 1'
#
loop_
_entity.id
_entity.type
_entity.pdbx_description
1 polymer ?
#
loop_
_entity_poly.entity_id
_entity_poly.type
_entity_poly.pdbx_seq_one_letter_code
_entity_poly.pdbx_strand_id
1 'polypeptide(L)'
;MSEAVKRRGLTSQGPSFPWQKATAAGFLAGCFALGSVVAGATGSGGGEGASFVDSTAMITNRDHVTLGKHVYVGPFAHLISTNNITIGDESDVQDDVLIDASQSSVELGKMAILAHGAAVKNGTRMGTEGKCPAPAAGAHSDPHSSGHGEAEAHCPSFVGFNSVVEGAILEMDTMVMHLAYVGPGVRIPSGRKVNSGMRIDTQVEVMSKTSPLVAGDRTFMDGVIDVNTSFAGGYSDMHEEDHDSDEGINYDAGMSHFNPFRDLPELAGRHVRDTKFRNRIIGDVRMANTLEELDKVMGDRISLRADEAEPFIVGKIASMGSGTIFHGLEGSHIETHDGVVYGHDVIVHGGATPWNDVTIIGKNVRIGNEAVVFRSNVGHDSYIGPRALLQDTILPPGSVIPDNWVVVNGQFVNRVEW
;
A
#
# COMPACT_ATOMS: atom_id res chain seq x y z
N MET A 1 44.68 56.75 11.44
CA MET A 1 43.27 56.74 11.88
C MET A 1 42.65 55.51 11.28
N SER A 2 42.48 54.47 12.11
CA SER A 2 42.02 53.12 11.74
C SER A 2 40.67 52.90 12.41
N GLU A 3 39.61 52.76 11.64
CA GLU A 3 38.30 52.33 12.18
C GLU A 3 38.13 50.83 12.03
N ALA A 4 38.03 50.16 13.17
CA ALA A 4 37.78 48.76 13.28
C ALA A 4 36.28 48.47 13.12
N VAL A 5 35.90 47.71 12.08
CA VAL A 5 34.55 47.20 11.86
C VAL A 5 34.34 45.97 12.75
N LYS A 6 33.51 46.08 13.77
CA LYS A 6 33.03 44.98 14.59
C LYS A 6 32.09 44.09 13.79
N ARG A 7 32.50 42.86 13.50
CA ARG A 7 31.63 41.79 13.05
C ARG A 7 30.77 41.30 14.20
N ARG A 8 29.45 41.55 14.15
CA ARG A 8 28.47 40.87 15.02
C ARG A 8 28.23 39.46 14.49
N GLY A 9 28.55 38.50 15.31
CA GLY A 9 28.16 37.09 15.06
C GLY A 9 26.64 36.96 15.20
N LEU A 10 26.00 36.52 14.12
CA LEU A 10 24.64 36.03 14.13
C LEU A 10 24.70 34.55 14.55
N THR A 11 24.36 34.25 15.78
CA THR A 11 24.02 32.90 16.20
C THR A 11 22.63 32.59 15.69
N SER A 12 22.53 31.69 14.71
CA SER A 12 21.27 31.12 14.25
C SER A 12 20.73 30.18 15.32
N GLN A 13 19.88 30.69 16.19
CA GLN A 13 18.96 29.85 16.95
C GLN A 13 17.74 29.63 16.07
N GLY A 14 17.60 28.43 15.51
CA GLY A 14 16.37 27.98 14.91
C GLY A 14 15.24 27.91 15.96
N PRO A 15 14.00 28.06 15.57
CA PRO A 15 12.87 28.04 16.48
C PRO A 15 12.77 26.65 17.12
N SER A 16 13.02 26.58 18.42
CA SER A 16 12.73 25.42 19.24
C SER A 16 11.22 25.35 19.49
N PHE A 17 10.54 24.41 18.83
CA PHE A 17 9.15 24.11 19.13
C PHE A 17 9.09 23.29 20.43
N PRO A 18 8.21 23.62 21.36
CA PRO A 18 8.01 22.87 22.59
C PRO A 18 7.19 21.61 22.28
N TRP A 19 7.89 20.54 21.96
CA TRP A 19 7.27 19.21 21.95
C TRP A 19 7.08 18.76 23.40
N GLN A 20 5.83 18.68 23.83
CA GLN A 20 5.52 18.01 25.09
C GLN A 20 6.00 16.55 24.96
N LYS A 21 6.83 16.14 25.91
CA LYS A 21 7.27 14.76 26.06
C LYS A 21 6.05 13.89 26.32
N ALA A 22 5.51 13.27 25.29
CA ALA A 22 4.66 12.11 25.45
C ALA A 22 5.57 10.97 25.86
N THR A 23 5.48 10.56 27.10
CA THR A 23 6.13 9.39 27.65
C THR A 23 5.70 8.18 26.84
N ALA A 24 6.69 7.41 26.37
CA ALA A 24 6.49 6.12 25.73
C ALA A 24 5.92 5.14 26.79
N ALA A 25 4.62 5.08 26.86
CA ALA A 25 3.88 4.07 27.62
C ALA A 25 2.54 3.85 26.90
N GLY A 26 2.43 2.72 26.28
CA GLY A 26 1.16 2.22 25.76
C GLY A 26 1.00 2.37 24.25
N PHE A 27 1.70 1.54 23.47
CA PHE A 27 1.12 1.02 22.25
C PHE A 27 -0.05 0.13 22.67
N LEU A 28 -1.17 0.77 22.98
CA LEU A 28 -2.44 0.10 22.86
C LEU A 28 -2.68 0.00 21.36
N ALA A 29 -2.57 -1.23 20.85
CA ALA A 29 -3.25 -1.63 19.64
C ALA A 29 -4.60 -0.91 19.65
N GLY A 30 -4.79 0.02 18.73
CA GLY A 30 -6.12 0.42 18.34
C GLY A 30 -6.75 -0.88 17.87
N CYS A 31 -7.49 -1.54 18.76
CA CYS A 31 -8.33 -2.62 18.38
C CYS A 31 -9.23 -2.07 17.31
N PHE A 32 -9.06 -2.56 16.08
CA PHE A 32 -10.18 -2.64 15.18
C PHE A 32 -11.27 -3.34 15.97
N ALA A 33 -12.24 -2.59 16.44
CA ALA A 33 -13.52 -3.14 16.79
C ALA A 33 -14.18 -3.52 15.46
N LEU A 34 -13.71 -4.62 14.87
CA LEU A 34 -14.48 -5.34 13.87
C LEU A 34 -15.76 -5.74 14.61
N GLY A 35 -16.78 -4.95 14.43
CA GLY A 35 -18.12 -5.31 14.80
C GLY A 35 -18.48 -6.53 13.96
N SER A 36 -18.29 -7.72 14.51
CA SER A 36 -18.72 -8.98 13.93
C SER A 36 -20.22 -8.92 13.67
N VAL A 37 -20.62 -8.48 12.50
CA VAL A 37 -21.96 -8.73 11.97
C VAL A 37 -21.87 -10.00 11.15
N VAL A 38 -22.13 -11.12 11.79
CA VAL A 38 -22.38 -12.38 11.12
C VAL A 38 -23.62 -12.22 10.25
N ALA A 39 -23.44 -12.05 8.97
CA ALA A 39 -24.49 -12.23 7.99
C ALA A 39 -24.07 -13.39 7.09
N GLY A 40 -24.68 -14.55 7.32
CA GLY A 40 -24.62 -15.66 6.38
C GLY A 40 -25.19 -15.23 5.04
N ALA A 41 -24.35 -15.10 4.04
CA ALA A 41 -24.75 -14.97 2.66
C ALA A 41 -24.32 -16.24 1.91
N THR A 42 -25.30 -17.10 1.62
CA THR A 42 -25.20 -18.08 0.55
C THR A 42 -25.43 -17.35 -0.76
N GLY A 43 -24.39 -16.86 -1.39
CA GLY A 43 -24.41 -16.29 -2.74
C GLY A 43 -23.57 -17.18 -3.64
N SER A 44 -24.18 -17.94 -4.50
CA SER A 44 -23.55 -18.62 -5.63
C SER A 44 -23.34 -17.62 -6.74
N GLY A 45 -22.10 -17.24 -6.95
CA GLY A 45 -21.75 -16.35 -8.09
C GLY A 45 -20.28 -16.35 -8.29
N GLY A 46 -19.28 -16.22 -8.20
CA GLY A 46 -17.89 -16.50 -8.53
C GLY A 46 -17.52 -17.93 -8.18
N GLY A 47 -16.97 -18.64 -9.09
CA GLY A 47 -16.56 -20.02 -8.86
C GLY A 47 -15.68 -20.11 -7.62
N GLU A 48 -15.94 -21.07 -6.75
CA GLU A 48 -15.15 -21.31 -5.54
C GLU A 48 -13.65 -21.28 -5.85
N GLY A 49 -12.93 -20.24 -5.40
CA GLY A 49 -11.51 -20.04 -5.69
C GLY A 49 -11.20 -19.07 -6.84
N ALA A 50 -12.13 -18.21 -7.25
CA ALA A 50 -11.89 -17.23 -8.31
C ALA A 50 -10.70 -16.31 -7.98
N SER A 51 -9.87 -16.05 -8.98
CA SER A 51 -8.76 -15.09 -8.93
C SER A 51 -8.98 -14.00 -9.97
N PHE A 52 -8.68 -12.76 -9.61
CA PHE A 52 -8.86 -11.61 -10.49
C PHE A 52 -7.53 -11.04 -10.95
N VAL A 53 -7.47 -10.63 -12.21
CA VAL A 53 -6.33 -9.90 -12.80
C VAL A 53 -6.90 -8.69 -13.51
N ASP A 54 -6.56 -7.48 -13.03
CA ASP A 54 -7.01 -6.24 -13.65
C ASP A 54 -6.59 -6.17 -15.13
N SER A 55 -7.46 -5.66 -15.98
CA SER A 55 -7.24 -5.57 -17.43
C SER A 55 -6.06 -4.66 -17.81
N THR A 56 -5.63 -3.77 -16.93
CA THR A 56 -4.43 -2.94 -17.13
C THR A 56 -3.14 -3.63 -16.68
N ALA A 57 -3.22 -4.75 -15.99
CA ALA A 57 -2.03 -5.51 -15.62
C ALA A 57 -1.33 -6.08 -16.86
N MET A 58 0.00 -5.97 -16.90
CA MET A 58 0.81 -6.42 -18.02
C MET A 58 1.53 -7.72 -17.69
N ILE A 59 1.23 -8.78 -18.42
CA ILE A 59 1.92 -10.09 -18.28
C ILE A 59 2.63 -10.40 -19.58
N THR A 60 3.97 -10.41 -19.55
CA THR A 60 4.79 -10.55 -20.77
C THR A 60 4.64 -11.92 -21.42
N ASN A 61 4.58 -13.00 -20.64
CA ASN A 61 4.42 -14.37 -21.12
C ASN A 61 3.52 -15.16 -20.15
N ARG A 62 2.24 -15.19 -20.47
CA ARG A 62 1.21 -15.78 -19.59
C ARG A 62 1.44 -17.24 -19.25
N ASP A 63 2.01 -18.02 -20.18
CA ASP A 63 2.26 -19.44 -20.00
C ASP A 63 3.29 -19.76 -18.90
N HIS A 64 4.08 -18.77 -18.51
CA HIS A 64 5.05 -18.88 -17.41
C HIS A 64 4.51 -18.35 -16.07
N VAL A 65 3.25 -17.94 -16.00
CA VAL A 65 2.63 -17.44 -14.77
C VAL A 65 1.60 -18.44 -14.26
N THR A 66 1.83 -18.91 -13.04
CA THR A 66 0.89 -19.75 -12.32
C THR A 66 0.29 -18.94 -11.17
N LEU A 67 -1.03 -18.86 -11.14
CA LEU A 67 -1.79 -18.25 -10.05
C LEU A 67 -2.50 -19.34 -9.25
N GLY A 68 -2.46 -19.22 -7.94
CA GLY A 68 -3.28 -19.97 -7.00
C GLY A 68 -4.73 -19.51 -7.01
N LYS A 69 -5.48 -19.91 -5.98
CA LYS A 69 -6.87 -19.51 -5.76
C LYS A 69 -6.95 -18.22 -5.00
N HIS A 70 -8.01 -17.44 -5.24
CA HIS A 70 -8.27 -16.16 -4.55
C HIS A 70 -7.11 -15.17 -4.64
N VAL A 71 -6.39 -15.17 -5.76
CA VAL A 71 -5.32 -14.20 -6.02
C VAL A 71 -5.90 -12.93 -6.63
N TYR A 72 -5.58 -11.79 -6.03
CA TYR A 72 -5.87 -10.48 -6.61
C TYR A 72 -4.61 -9.92 -7.28
N VAL A 73 -4.75 -9.45 -8.53
CA VAL A 73 -3.69 -8.71 -9.25
C VAL A 73 -4.28 -7.37 -9.69
N GLY A 74 -3.85 -6.31 -9.04
CA GLY A 74 -4.37 -4.97 -9.17
C GLY A 74 -3.91 -4.22 -10.42
N PRO A 75 -4.44 -3.00 -10.59
CA PRO A 75 -4.14 -2.13 -11.72
C PRO A 75 -2.64 -1.91 -11.93
N PHE A 76 -2.24 -1.93 -13.22
CA PHE A 76 -0.88 -1.62 -13.68
C PHE A 76 0.21 -2.55 -13.14
N ALA A 77 -0.12 -3.62 -12.44
CA ALA A 77 0.87 -4.63 -12.06
C ALA A 77 1.59 -5.15 -13.30
N HIS A 78 2.91 -5.30 -13.21
CA HIS A 78 3.73 -5.74 -14.33
C HIS A 78 4.50 -7.03 -13.99
N LEU A 79 4.12 -8.13 -14.64
CA LEU A 79 4.72 -9.44 -14.48
C LEU A 79 5.61 -9.75 -15.70
N ILE A 80 6.93 -9.60 -15.54
CA ILE A 80 7.92 -9.93 -16.57
C ILE A 80 8.29 -11.41 -16.40
N SER A 81 7.61 -12.27 -17.13
CA SER A 81 7.66 -13.73 -16.98
C SER A 81 8.51 -14.41 -18.06
N THR A 82 9.76 -13.99 -18.24
CA THR A 82 10.74 -14.72 -19.09
C THR A 82 11.04 -16.08 -18.47
N ASN A 83 11.14 -16.15 -17.15
CA ASN A 83 11.15 -17.39 -16.37
C ASN A 83 9.83 -17.50 -15.58
N ASN A 84 9.65 -18.59 -14.84
CA ASN A 84 8.40 -18.84 -14.14
C ASN A 84 8.15 -17.84 -13.01
N ILE A 85 6.90 -17.39 -12.91
CA ILE A 85 6.33 -16.69 -11.78
C ILE A 85 5.26 -17.60 -11.19
N THR A 86 5.40 -17.94 -9.93
CA THR A 86 4.38 -18.69 -9.18
C THR A 86 3.85 -17.81 -8.07
N ILE A 87 2.53 -17.66 -7.99
CA ILE A 87 1.83 -16.88 -6.96
C ILE A 87 0.86 -17.83 -6.27
N GLY A 88 1.09 -18.09 -4.97
CA GLY A 88 0.29 -19.00 -4.17
C GLY A 88 -1.10 -18.48 -3.85
N ASP A 89 -1.92 -19.35 -3.27
CA ASP A 89 -3.31 -19.04 -2.91
C ASP A 89 -3.41 -17.81 -1.98
N GLU A 90 -4.52 -17.08 -2.08
CA GLU A 90 -4.85 -15.95 -1.20
C GLU A 90 -3.78 -14.84 -1.20
N SER A 91 -3.01 -14.73 -2.28
CA SER A 91 -1.97 -13.72 -2.42
C SER A 91 -2.50 -12.47 -3.09
N ASP A 92 -1.87 -11.35 -2.72
CA ASP A 92 -2.24 -10.02 -3.13
C ASP A 92 -1.08 -9.33 -3.87
N VAL A 93 -1.31 -8.95 -5.11
CA VAL A 93 -0.38 -8.17 -5.95
C VAL A 93 -1.05 -6.83 -6.24
N GLN A 94 -0.74 -5.81 -5.47
CA GLN A 94 -1.42 -4.52 -5.54
C GLN A 94 -1.00 -3.69 -6.77
N ASP A 95 -1.48 -2.44 -6.80
CA ASP A 95 -1.32 -1.53 -7.93
C ASP A 95 0.15 -1.20 -8.20
N ASP A 96 0.51 -1.16 -9.48
CA ASP A 96 1.85 -0.83 -9.99
C ASP A 96 2.99 -1.70 -9.44
N VAL A 97 2.67 -2.90 -8.95
CA VAL A 97 3.66 -3.88 -8.49
C VAL A 97 4.45 -4.44 -9.66
N LEU A 98 5.77 -4.54 -9.50
CA LEU A 98 6.65 -5.22 -10.45
C LEU A 98 7.06 -6.60 -9.94
N ILE A 99 6.75 -7.65 -10.70
CA ILE A 99 7.33 -8.98 -10.52
C ILE A 99 8.22 -9.28 -11.71
N ASP A 100 9.55 -9.28 -11.51
CA ASP A 100 10.52 -9.44 -12.59
C ASP A 100 11.25 -10.79 -12.50
N ALA A 101 10.83 -11.72 -13.33
CA ALA A 101 11.47 -13.02 -13.53
C ALA A 101 12.30 -13.06 -14.84
N SER A 102 12.90 -11.94 -15.26
CA SER A 102 13.66 -11.87 -16.50
C SER A 102 14.94 -12.71 -16.48
N GLN A 103 15.57 -12.87 -15.33
CA GLN A 103 16.83 -13.62 -15.18
C GLN A 103 16.64 -14.96 -14.46
N SER A 104 15.73 -15.05 -13.49
CA SER A 104 15.42 -16.27 -12.77
C SER A 104 14.00 -16.23 -12.20
N SER A 105 13.42 -17.40 -11.94
CA SER A 105 12.05 -17.55 -11.47
C SER A 105 11.80 -16.80 -10.15
N VAL A 106 10.58 -16.33 -9.98
CA VAL A 106 10.06 -15.74 -8.74
C VAL A 106 8.99 -16.65 -8.16
N GLU A 107 9.07 -16.93 -6.88
CA GLU A 107 8.15 -17.82 -6.18
C GLU A 107 7.54 -17.11 -4.97
N LEU A 108 6.25 -16.87 -5.04
CA LEU A 108 5.44 -16.35 -3.94
C LEU A 108 4.59 -17.49 -3.40
N GLY A 109 4.71 -17.78 -2.12
CA GLY A 109 3.91 -18.76 -1.39
C GLY A 109 2.50 -18.24 -1.15
N LYS A 110 1.76 -19.00 -0.35
CA LYS A 110 0.40 -18.63 0.07
C LYS A 110 0.41 -17.36 0.90
N MET A 111 -0.61 -16.50 0.74
CA MET A 111 -0.78 -15.24 1.50
C MET A 111 0.42 -14.27 1.34
N ALA A 112 1.00 -14.20 0.16
CA ALA A 112 2.02 -13.21 -0.13
C ALA A 112 1.39 -11.87 -0.50
N ILE A 113 1.75 -10.80 0.22
CA ILE A 113 1.25 -9.44 0.00
C ILE A 113 2.35 -8.60 -0.61
N LEU A 114 2.15 -8.16 -1.85
CA LEU A 114 2.99 -7.16 -2.51
C LEU A 114 2.21 -5.85 -2.55
N ALA A 115 2.53 -4.93 -1.66
CA ALA A 115 1.84 -3.65 -1.55
C ALA A 115 2.20 -2.72 -2.72
N HIS A 116 1.41 -1.67 -2.89
CA HIS A 116 1.51 -0.71 -3.99
C HIS A 116 2.95 -0.30 -4.33
N GLY A 117 3.31 -0.37 -5.59
CA GLY A 117 4.62 -0.02 -6.10
C GLY A 117 5.77 -0.93 -5.66
N ALA A 118 5.51 -2.02 -4.95
CA ALA A 118 6.53 -2.97 -4.55
C ALA A 118 7.16 -3.68 -5.77
N ALA A 119 8.43 -4.04 -5.67
CA ALA A 119 9.12 -4.79 -6.70
C ALA A 119 9.78 -6.06 -6.14
N VAL A 120 9.46 -7.21 -6.75
CA VAL A 120 10.05 -8.51 -6.42
C VAL A 120 10.76 -9.05 -7.66
N LYS A 121 12.04 -9.38 -7.53
CA LYS A 121 12.87 -9.63 -8.71
C LYS A 121 13.69 -10.92 -8.58
N ASN A 122 13.95 -11.50 -9.71
CA ASN A 122 15.00 -12.46 -10.04
C ASN A 122 15.47 -13.41 -8.91
N GLY A 123 14.87 -14.55 -8.77
CA GLY A 123 15.25 -15.55 -7.78
C GLY A 123 14.68 -15.31 -6.38
N THR A 124 13.82 -14.31 -6.21
CA THR A 124 13.14 -14.07 -4.94
C THR A 124 12.18 -15.21 -4.63
N ARG A 125 12.22 -15.67 -3.38
CA ARG A 125 11.28 -16.62 -2.80
C ARG A 125 10.67 -15.99 -1.55
N MET A 126 9.36 -15.96 -1.46
CA MET A 126 8.64 -15.29 -0.38
C MET A 126 7.52 -16.20 0.14
N GLY A 127 7.48 -16.43 1.45
CA GLY A 127 6.41 -17.21 2.08
C GLY A 127 6.40 -18.71 1.72
N THR A 128 7.47 -19.22 1.08
CA THR A 128 7.55 -20.63 0.62
C THR A 128 8.20 -21.55 1.65
N GLU A 129 8.84 -21.01 2.64
CA GLU A 129 9.56 -21.74 3.68
C GLU A 129 9.55 -20.96 5.01
N GLY A 130 10.01 -21.58 6.08
CA GLY A 130 10.05 -20.98 7.42
C GLY A 130 9.07 -21.66 8.37
N LYS A 131 8.78 -20.99 9.46
CA LYS A 131 7.87 -21.49 10.51
C LYS A 131 6.77 -20.49 10.78
N CYS A 132 5.57 -20.97 10.74
CA CYS A 132 4.42 -20.26 11.27
C CYS A 132 4.47 -20.25 12.80
N PRO A 133 4.33 -19.12 13.48
CA PRO A 133 4.16 -19.14 14.92
C PRO A 133 2.88 -19.91 15.27
N ALA A 134 2.94 -20.68 16.36
CA ALA A 134 1.72 -21.32 16.87
C ALA A 134 0.66 -20.25 17.14
N PRO A 135 -0.63 -20.50 16.78
CA PRO A 135 -1.70 -19.55 17.09
C PRO A 135 -1.68 -19.22 18.59
N ALA A 136 -1.84 -17.92 18.91
CA ALA A 136 -1.92 -17.53 20.32
C ALA A 136 -3.07 -18.28 20.98
N ALA A 137 -2.83 -18.84 22.16
CA ALA A 137 -3.88 -19.54 22.91
C ALA A 137 -5.06 -18.57 23.15
N GLY A 138 -6.19 -18.80 22.48
CA GLY A 138 -7.38 -17.94 22.50
C GLY A 138 -7.61 -17.13 21.22
N ALA A 139 -6.80 -17.28 20.18
CA ALA A 139 -7.15 -16.79 18.85
C ALA A 139 -8.44 -17.48 18.39
N HIS A 140 -9.45 -16.69 18.06
CA HIS A 140 -10.69 -17.22 17.51
C HIS A 140 -10.35 -17.91 16.19
N SER A 141 -10.69 -19.20 16.10
CA SER A 141 -10.77 -19.86 14.80
C SER A 141 -11.81 -19.10 14.00
N ASP A 142 -11.43 -18.68 12.80
CA ASP A 142 -12.34 -18.06 11.85
C ASP A 142 -13.61 -18.91 11.71
N PRO A 143 -14.81 -18.35 11.99
CA PRO A 143 -16.07 -19.09 11.84
C PRO A 143 -16.37 -19.48 10.38
N HIS A 144 -15.61 -18.97 9.41
CA HIS A 144 -15.76 -19.29 7.98
C HIS A 144 -14.85 -20.43 7.49
N SER A 145 -13.91 -20.93 8.30
CA SER A 145 -13.19 -22.15 7.94
C SER A 145 -14.13 -23.36 8.07
N SER A 146 -14.94 -23.58 7.07
CA SER A 146 -15.83 -24.72 6.96
C SER A 146 -15.01 -25.98 6.67
N GLY A 147 -14.68 -26.73 7.69
CA GLY A 147 -14.56 -28.18 7.55
C GLY A 147 -13.20 -28.81 7.66
N HIS A 148 -13.05 -29.59 8.70
CA HIS A 148 -12.24 -30.83 8.77
C HIS A 148 -10.75 -30.75 8.41
N GLY A 149 -9.99 -30.03 9.20
CA GLY A 149 -8.53 -30.06 9.22
C GLY A 149 -8.06 -29.25 10.43
N GLU A 150 -6.91 -29.58 10.95
CA GLU A 150 -6.21 -28.70 11.89
C GLU A 150 -6.17 -27.30 11.27
N ALA A 151 -6.56 -26.25 12.01
CA ALA A 151 -6.57 -24.88 11.52
C ALA A 151 -5.19 -24.59 10.90
N GLU A 152 -5.15 -24.45 9.59
CA GLU A 152 -3.92 -24.12 8.88
C GLU A 152 -3.49 -22.75 9.38
N ALA A 153 -2.28 -22.67 9.91
CA ALA A 153 -1.84 -21.43 10.53
C ALA A 153 -1.66 -20.35 9.47
N HIS A 154 -2.37 -19.23 9.65
CA HIS A 154 -2.24 -18.04 8.80
C HIS A 154 -0.87 -17.39 9.03
N CYS A 155 -0.05 -17.30 7.99
CA CYS A 155 1.29 -16.76 8.05
C CYS A 155 1.63 -15.90 6.84
N PRO A 156 0.94 -14.79 6.66
CA PRO A 156 1.21 -13.88 5.56
C PRO A 156 2.66 -13.40 5.56
N SER A 157 3.13 -13.04 4.39
CA SER A 157 4.39 -12.31 4.20
C SER A 157 4.12 -11.04 3.42
N PHE A 158 4.81 -9.95 3.74
CA PHE A 158 4.49 -8.62 3.24
C PHE A 158 5.71 -7.90 2.67
N VAL A 159 5.55 -7.29 1.49
CA VAL A 159 6.51 -6.32 0.92
C VAL A 159 5.79 -4.97 0.76
N GLY A 160 6.26 -3.97 1.47
CA GLY A 160 5.62 -2.66 1.62
C GLY A 160 5.81 -1.71 0.44
N PHE A 161 5.16 -0.57 0.53
CA PHE A 161 5.10 0.46 -0.51
C PHE A 161 6.47 0.86 -1.04
N ASN A 162 6.62 0.86 -2.37
CA ASN A 162 7.84 1.23 -3.08
C ASN A 162 9.11 0.52 -2.56
N SER A 163 8.97 -0.72 -2.04
CA SER A 163 10.09 -1.52 -1.56
C SER A 163 10.56 -2.50 -2.61
N VAL A 164 11.83 -2.90 -2.54
CA VAL A 164 12.42 -3.83 -3.51
C VAL A 164 13.00 -5.04 -2.80
N VAL A 165 12.67 -6.24 -3.30
CA VAL A 165 13.27 -7.51 -2.89
C VAL A 165 13.83 -8.19 -4.13
N GLU A 166 15.12 -8.45 -4.14
CA GLU A 166 15.80 -9.03 -5.29
C GLU A 166 16.64 -10.24 -4.89
N GLY A 167 16.36 -11.41 -5.46
CA GLY A 167 17.14 -12.62 -5.25
C GLY A 167 17.26 -13.07 -3.78
N ALA A 168 16.33 -12.66 -2.94
CA ALA A 168 16.32 -12.91 -1.50
C ALA A 168 15.29 -13.99 -1.13
N ILE A 169 15.41 -14.49 0.09
CA ILE A 169 14.44 -15.41 0.70
C ILE A 169 13.76 -14.70 1.86
N LEU A 170 12.46 -14.44 1.72
CA LEU A 170 11.61 -14.01 2.81
C LEU A 170 10.85 -15.23 3.31
N GLU A 171 11.14 -15.68 4.53
CA GLU A 171 10.37 -16.80 5.11
C GLU A 171 8.92 -16.36 5.39
N MET A 172 7.99 -17.30 5.58
CA MET A 172 6.64 -16.98 6.01
C MET A 172 6.64 -16.20 7.34
N ASP A 173 5.61 -15.44 7.63
CA ASP A 173 5.54 -14.54 8.81
C ASP A 173 6.68 -13.50 8.80
N THR A 174 6.87 -12.80 7.67
CA THR A 174 7.86 -11.74 7.53
C THR A 174 7.26 -10.47 6.94
N MET A 175 7.85 -9.32 7.26
CA MET A 175 7.53 -8.05 6.61
C MET A 175 8.80 -7.36 6.09
N VAL A 176 8.71 -6.78 4.91
CA VAL A 176 9.62 -5.74 4.43
C VAL A 176 8.82 -4.44 4.44
N MET A 177 9.17 -3.48 5.29
CA MET A 177 8.43 -2.22 5.41
C MET A 177 8.71 -1.29 4.23
N HIS A 178 8.03 -0.16 4.21
CA HIS A 178 8.02 0.79 3.09
C HIS A 178 9.40 1.34 2.74
N LEU A 179 9.67 1.55 1.45
CA LEU A 179 10.93 2.09 0.93
C LEU A 179 12.17 1.29 1.40
N ALA A 180 12.03 0.01 1.67
CA ALA A 180 13.14 -0.86 2.07
C ALA A 180 13.67 -1.67 0.88
N TYR A 181 14.91 -2.12 0.98
CA TYR A 181 15.57 -2.96 -0.02
C TYR A 181 16.17 -4.20 0.63
N VAL A 182 15.93 -5.36 0.04
CA VAL A 182 16.56 -6.62 0.43
C VAL A 182 17.23 -7.25 -0.79
N GLY A 183 18.54 -7.38 -0.74
CA GLY A 183 19.39 -7.78 -1.85
C GLY A 183 19.60 -9.29 -1.98
N PRO A 184 20.29 -9.71 -3.06
CA PRO A 184 20.47 -11.10 -3.42
C PRO A 184 21.19 -11.94 -2.35
N GLY A 185 20.71 -13.16 -2.12
CA GLY A 185 21.28 -14.11 -1.17
C GLY A 185 20.98 -13.83 0.30
N VAL A 186 20.25 -12.74 0.60
CA VAL A 186 19.78 -12.44 1.96
C VAL A 186 18.57 -13.32 2.29
N ARG A 187 18.53 -13.84 3.52
CA ARG A 187 17.38 -14.53 4.09
C ARG A 187 16.84 -13.76 5.29
N ILE A 188 15.57 -13.38 5.22
CA ILE A 188 14.84 -12.80 6.35
C ILE A 188 14.07 -13.93 7.05
N PRO A 189 14.41 -14.26 8.30
CA PRO A 189 13.77 -15.36 9.00
C PRO A 189 12.38 -15.00 9.50
N SER A 190 11.54 -16.02 9.69
CA SER A 190 10.19 -15.92 10.25
C SER A 190 10.13 -15.07 11.53
N GLY A 191 9.07 -14.30 11.68
CA GLY A 191 8.89 -13.41 12.83
C GLY A 191 9.70 -12.12 12.79
N ARG A 192 10.27 -11.76 11.64
CA ARG A 192 11.09 -10.54 11.49
C ARG A 192 10.48 -9.54 10.50
N LYS A 193 10.72 -8.27 10.80
CA LYS A 193 10.30 -7.12 10.00
C LYS A 193 11.52 -6.28 9.62
N VAL A 194 11.81 -6.12 8.33
CA VAL A 194 12.78 -5.14 7.83
C VAL A 194 12.20 -3.75 8.05
N ASN A 195 12.93 -2.87 8.71
CA ASN A 195 12.44 -1.54 9.03
C ASN A 195 12.38 -0.64 7.78
N SER A 196 11.45 0.32 7.78
CA SER A 196 11.27 1.26 6.66
C SER A 196 12.57 1.97 6.28
N GLY A 197 12.83 2.07 4.98
CA GLY A 197 14.00 2.74 4.42
C GLY A 197 15.32 1.97 4.54
N MET A 198 15.35 0.82 5.20
CA MET A 198 16.60 0.05 5.37
C MET A 198 16.99 -0.65 4.07
N ARG A 199 18.31 -0.72 3.84
CA ARG A 199 18.91 -1.55 2.80
C ARG A 199 19.68 -2.71 3.43
N ILE A 200 19.37 -3.93 3.04
CA ILE A 200 20.05 -5.15 3.50
C ILE A 200 20.70 -5.83 2.29
N ASP A 201 22.00 -5.77 2.18
CA ASP A 201 22.77 -6.42 1.12
C ASP A 201 23.44 -7.72 1.57
N THR A 202 23.57 -7.94 2.87
CA THR A 202 24.25 -9.10 3.43
C THR A 202 23.50 -9.72 4.59
N GLN A 203 23.70 -11.03 4.81
CA GLN A 203 23.07 -11.76 5.92
C GLN A 203 23.45 -11.20 7.30
N VAL A 204 24.63 -10.61 7.43
CA VAL A 204 25.13 -10.06 8.70
C VAL A 204 24.30 -8.84 9.15
N GLU A 205 23.77 -8.07 8.21
CA GLU A 205 22.98 -6.87 8.49
C GLU A 205 21.57 -7.17 9.00
N VAL A 206 21.06 -8.38 8.74
CA VAL A 206 19.65 -8.73 9.01
C VAL A 206 19.25 -8.40 10.46
N MET A 207 20.04 -8.82 11.44
CA MET A 207 19.69 -8.61 12.86
C MET A 207 19.70 -7.15 13.29
N SER A 208 20.54 -6.32 12.70
CA SER A 208 20.66 -4.89 13.04
C SER A 208 19.61 -4.00 12.32
N LYS A 209 19.13 -4.44 11.15
CA LYS A 209 18.18 -3.67 10.31
C LYS A 209 16.75 -4.20 10.34
N THR A 210 16.50 -5.21 11.15
CA THR A 210 15.17 -5.79 11.33
C THR A 210 14.74 -5.73 12.80
N SER A 211 13.45 -5.76 13.04
CA SER A 211 12.83 -5.89 14.36
C SER A 211 11.92 -7.11 14.42
N PRO A 212 11.58 -7.63 15.60
CA PRO A 212 10.56 -8.67 15.73
C PRO A 212 9.20 -8.16 15.24
N LEU A 213 8.42 -9.05 14.59
CA LEU A 213 7.00 -8.82 14.35
C LEU A 213 6.25 -8.79 15.68
N VAL A 214 5.31 -7.88 15.79
CA VAL A 214 4.37 -7.81 16.92
C VAL A 214 2.98 -8.27 16.49
N ALA A 215 2.09 -8.49 17.46
CA ALA A 215 0.73 -8.96 17.17
C ALA A 215 -0.02 -8.03 16.20
N GLY A 216 0.11 -6.70 16.36
CA GLY A 216 -0.52 -5.73 15.47
C GLY A 216 -0.03 -5.80 14.01
N ASP A 217 1.23 -6.18 13.79
CA ASP A 217 1.74 -6.39 12.42
C ASP A 217 1.03 -7.58 11.75
N ARG A 218 0.79 -8.66 12.50
CA ARG A 218 0.09 -9.85 11.98
C ARG A 218 -1.39 -9.56 11.72
N THR A 219 -2.07 -8.94 12.68
CA THR A 219 -3.47 -8.52 12.49
C THR A 219 -3.62 -7.62 11.25
N PHE A 220 -2.65 -6.72 11.00
CA PHE A 220 -2.66 -5.91 9.79
C PHE A 220 -2.52 -6.77 8.53
N MET A 221 -1.57 -7.71 8.49
CA MET A 221 -1.40 -8.58 7.33
C MET A 221 -2.62 -9.47 7.09
N ASP A 222 -3.21 -10.04 8.14
CA ASP A 222 -4.42 -10.85 8.05
C ASP A 222 -5.57 -10.04 7.45
N GLY A 223 -5.81 -8.80 7.95
CA GLY A 223 -6.84 -7.91 7.39
C GLY A 223 -6.63 -7.57 5.91
N VAL A 224 -5.37 -7.37 5.49
CA VAL A 224 -5.06 -7.15 4.06
C VAL A 224 -5.41 -8.38 3.23
N ILE A 225 -5.12 -9.59 3.70
CA ILE A 225 -5.49 -10.83 2.99
C ILE A 225 -7.00 -10.96 2.87
N ASP A 226 -7.75 -10.73 3.95
CA ASP A 226 -9.22 -10.84 3.95
C ASP A 226 -9.85 -9.90 2.91
N VAL A 227 -9.42 -8.64 2.86
CA VAL A 227 -9.91 -7.66 1.90
C VAL A 227 -9.55 -8.06 0.46
N ASN A 228 -8.31 -8.45 0.20
CA ASN A 228 -7.88 -8.74 -1.17
C ASN A 228 -8.47 -10.06 -1.70
N THR A 229 -8.74 -11.03 -0.83
CA THR A 229 -9.55 -12.20 -1.18
C THR A 229 -10.97 -11.79 -1.58
N SER A 230 -11.55 -10.82 -0.87
CA SER A 230 -12.86 -10.23 -1.20
C SER A 230 -12.82 -9.48 -2.54
N PHE A 231 -11.75 -8.74 -2.81
CA PHE A 231 -11.55 -8.12 -4.14
C PHE A 231 -11.46 -9.15 -5.26
N ALA A 232 -10.71 -10.23 -5.06
CA ALA A 232 -10.60 -11.28 -6.07
C ALA A 232 -11.98 -11.85 -6.45
N GLY A 233 -12.85 -12.09 -5.46
CA GLY A 233 -14.23 -12.52 -5.70
C GLY A 233 -15.10 -11.45 -6.35
N GLY A 234 -15.20 -10.26 -5.72
CA GLY A 234 -16.09 -9.19 -6.16
C GLY A 234 -15.78 -8.66 -7.55
N TYR A 235 -14.50 -8.46 -7.86
CA TYR A 235 -14.08 -8.04 -9.21
C TYR A 235 -14.26 -9.13 -10.26
N SER A 236 -14.09 -10.42 -9.90
CA SER A 236 -14.37 -11.51 -10.81
C SER A 236 -15.86 -11.57 -11.19
N ASP A 237 -16.74 -11.44 -10.20
CA ASP A 237 -18.20 -11.41 -10.44
C ASP A 237 -18.58 -10.21 -11.33
N MET A 238 -18.05 -9.04 -11.04
CA MET A 238 -18.29 -7.83 -11.81
C MET A 238 -17.84 -7.98 -13.26
N HIS A 239 -16.65 -8.56 -13.48
CA HIS A 239 -16.11 -8.80 -14.82
C HIS A 239 -16.90 -9.85 -15.60
N GLU A 240 -17.44 -10.87 -14.94
CA GLU A 240 -18.30 -11.88 -15.58
C GLU A 240 -19.62 -11.32 -16.06
N GLU A 241 -20.20 -10.36 -15.33
CA GLU A 241 -21.44 -9.70 -15.76
C GLU A 241 -21.24 -8.65 -16.86
N ASP A 242 -20.15 -7.88 -16.76
CA ASP A 242 -19.79 -6.85 -17.75
C ASP A 242 -18.27 -6.79 -17.88
N HIS A 243 -17.75 -7.30 -18.97
CA HIS A 243 -16.31 -7.33 -19.24
C HIS A 243 -15.66 -5.95 -19.29
N ASP A 244 -16.45 -4.89 -19.47
CA ASP A 244 -15.97 -3.51 -19.48
C ASP A 244 -16.12 -2.84 -18.12
N SER A 245 -16.66 -3.50 -17.11
CA SER A 245 -16.99 -2.90 -15.81
C SER A 245 -15.74 -2.48 -15.01
N ASP A 246 -14.64 -3.18 -15.22
CA ASP A 246 -13.33 -2.90 -14.61
C ASP A 246 -12.48 -1.92 -15.45
N GLU A 247 -13.00 -1.48 -16.59
CA GLU A 247 -12.35 -0.53 -17.48
C GLU A 247 -12.87 0.90 -17.26
N GLY A 248 -11.99 1.87 -17.50
CA GLY A 248 -12.34 3.27 -17.43
C GLY A 248 -11.99 3.90 -16.09
N ILE A 249 -12.49 5.12 -15.89
CA ILE A 249 -12.08 5.97 -14.76
C ILE A 249 -12.90 5.69 -13.52
N ASN A 250 -14.14 5.24 -13.65
CA ASN A 250 -15.06 5.20 -12.52
C ASN A 250 -16.16 4.15 -12.70
N TYR A 251 -16.74 3.71 -11.60
CA TYR A 251 -17.86 2.78 -11.55
C TYR A 251 -19.15 3.48 -11.18
N ASP A 252 -20.26 2.89 -11.61
CA ASP A 252 -21.58 3.36 -11.25
C ASP A 252 -21.90 3.06 -9.77
N ALA A 253 -22.62 3.98 -9.16
CA ALA A 253 -23.19 3.77 -7.85
C ALA A 253 -24.23 2.65 -7.87
N GLY A 254 -24.33 1.92 -6.78
CA GLY A 254 -25.34 0.88 -6.63
C GLY A 254 -24.95 -0.49 -7.16
N MET A 255 -23.68 -0.69 -7.51
CA MET A 255 -23.14 -2.00 -7.88
C MET A 255 -22.84 -2.88 -6.66
N SER A 256 -23.56 -2.68 -5.59
CA SER A 256 -23.34 -3.36 -4.31
C SER A 256 -23.43 -4.89 -4.37
N HIS A 257 -24.06 -5.46 -5.37
CA HIS A 257 -24.09 -6.91 -5.57
C HIS A 257 -22.74 -7.49 -5.99
N PHE A 258 -21.82 -6.67 -6.49
CA PHE A 258 -20.43 -7.03 -6.76
C PHE A 258 -19.53 -6.94 -5.50
N ASN A 259 -20.08 -6.48 -4.40
CA ASN A 259 -19.43 -6.49 -3.10
C ASN A 259 -20.09 -7.53 -2.18
N PRO A 260 -19.80 -8.83 -2.38
CA PRO A 260 -20.54 -9.91 -1.72
C PRO A 260 -20.29 -9.96 -0.21
N PHE A 261 -19.20 -9.40 0.26
CA PHE A 261 -18.80 -9.48 1.66
C PHE A 261 -19.33 -8.32 2.51
N ARG A 262 -19.83 -7.28 1.88
CA ARG A 262 -20.33 -6.05 2.53
C ARG A 262 -19.34 -5.33 3.45
N ASP A 263 -18.12 -5.81 3.51
CA ASP A 263 -17.02 -5.16 4.24
C ASP A 263 -16.30 -4.14 3.36
N LEU A 264 -16.60 -4.15 2.05
CA LEU A 264 -16.14 -3.18 1.08
C LEU A 264 -17.23 -2.15 0.79
N PRO A 265 -16.88 -0.86 0.64
CA PRO A 265 -17.83 0.18 0.24
C PRO A 265 -18.49 -0.16 -1.11
N GLU A 266 -19.69 0.35 -1.33
CA GLU A 266 -20.29 0.31 -2.66
C GLU A 266 -19.37 0.97 -3.66
N LEU A 267 -19.12 0.31 -4.79
CA LEU A 267 -18.47 0.92 -5.93
C LEU A 267 -19.41 1.99 -6.49
N ALA A 268 -19.13 3.22 -6.11
CA ALA A 268 -19.98 4.36 -6.38
C ALA A 268 -19.33 5.27 -7.41
N GLY A 269 -20.13 6.11 -8.04
CA GLY A 269 -19.61 7.21 -8.77
C GLY A 269 -20.07 7.36 -10.19
N ARG A 270 -19.22 7.94 -10.99
CA ARG A 270 -19.55 8.38 -12.32
C ARG A 270 -18.92 7.46 -13.34
N HIS A 271 -19.69 6.98 -14.23
CA HIS A 271 -19.19 6.21 -15.35
C HIS A 271 -18.45 7.14 -16.33
N VAL A 272 -17.17 7.36 -16.06
CA VAL A 272 -16.32 8.23 -16.88
C VAL A 272 -15.16 7.39 -17.41
N ARG A 273 -15.12 7.24 -18.74
CA ARG A 273 -13.97 6.58 -19.40
C ARG A 273 -12.89 7.59 -19.69
N ASP A 274 -11.68 7.26 -19.30
CA ASP A 274 -10.49 7.91 -19.80
C ASP A 274 -9.96 7.17 -21.02
N THR A 275 -10.08 7.77 -22.16
CA THR A 275 -9.60 7.19 -23.41
C THR A 275 -8.14 7.56 -23.72
N LYS A 276 -7.59 8.52 -23.00
CA LYS A 276 -6.24 9.03 -23.24
C LYS A 276 -5.21 8.40 -22.32
N PHE A 277 -5.52 8.30 -21.05
CA PHE A 277 -4.65 7.75 -20.04
C PHE A 277 -5.08 6.33 -19.67
N ARG A 278 -4.15 5.49 -19.36
CA ARG A 278 -4.42 4.18 -18.80
C ARG A 278 -4.53 4.32 -17.28
N ASN A 279 -5.52 5.08 -16.85
CA ASN A 279 -5.72 5.38 -15.43
C ASN A 279 -6.90 4.57 -14.88
N ARG A 280 -6.87 4.28 -13.59
CA ARG A 280 -7.97 3.68 -12.84
C ARG A 280 -8.46 4.66 -11.79
N ILE A 281 -9.72 5.05 -11.87
CA ILE A 281 -10.41 5.82 -10.84
C ILE A 281 -11.66 5.02 -10.48
N ILE A 282 -11.60 4.33 -9.37
CA ILE A 282 -12.58 3.32 -8.95
C ILE A 282 -13.25 3.76 -7.66
N GLY A 283 -14.54 3.50 -7.54
CA GLY A 283 -15.33 3.87 -6.40
C GLY A 283 -15.74 5.35 -6.39
N ASP A 284 -16.14 5.89 -5.24
CA ASP A 284 -16.59 7.27 -5.11
C ASP A 284 -15.42 8.24 -4.96
N VAL A 285 -14.79 8.59 -6.07
CA VAL A 285 -13.70 9.58 -6.12
C VAL A 285 -14.23 10.91 -6.68
N ARG A 286 -14.41 11.88 -5.81
CA ARG A 286 -15.01 13.19 -6.13
C ARG A 286 -13.91 14.20 -6.44
N MET A 287 -13.68 14.47 -7.72
CA MET A 287 -12.60 15.35 -8.20
C MET A 287 -13.11 16.74 -8.56
N ALA A 288 -12.39 17.78 -8.14
CA ALA A 288 -12.71 19.16 -8.47
C ALA A 288 -12.26 19.57 -9.90
N ASN A 289 -11.32 18.85 -10.51
CA ASN A 289 -10.95 19.05 -11.90
C ASN A 289 -12.05 18.55 -12.83
N THR A 290 -12.22 19.22 -13.96
CA THR A 290 -12.97 18.68 -15.10
C THR A 290 -12.14 17.61 -15.82
N LEU A 291 -12.78 16.77 -16.65
CA LEU A 291 -12.05 15.78 -17.47
C LEU A 291 -11.00 16.44 -18.38
N GLU A 292 -11.35 17.59 -18.99
CA GLU A 292 -10.40 18.34 -19.83
C GLU A 292 -9.19 18.86 -19.03
N GLU A 293 -9.40 19.25 -17.77
CA GLU A 293 -8.30 19.65 -16.88
C GLU A 293 -7.45 18.44 -16.49
N LEU A 294 -8.07 17.30 -16.14
CA LEU A 294 -7.35 16.05 -15.80
C LEU A 294 -6.46 15.60 -16.95
N ASP A 295 -6.95 15.70 -18.18
CA ASP A 295 -6.20 15.37 -19.39
C ASP A 295 -4.86 16.14 -19.54
N LYS A 296 -4.76 17.29 -18.88
CA LYS A 296 -3.57 18.16 -18.94
C LYS A 296 -2.64 17.97 -17.76
N VAL A 297 -3.15 17.50 -16.63
CA VAL A 297 -2.39 17.49 -15.36
C VAL A 297 -2.05 16.10 -14.86
N MET A 298 -2.73 15.07 -15.33
CA MET A 298 -2.45 13.67 -14.95
C MET A 298 -1.52 13.00 -15.94
N GLY A 299 -0.58 12.22 -15.41
CA GLY A 299 0.22 11.25 -16.16
C GLY A 299 -0.50 9.94 -16.42
N ASP A 300 0.24 8.89 -16.75
CA ASP A 300 -0.27 7.54 -17.00
C ASP A 300 -0.12 6.63 -15.76
N ARG A 301 -0.86 5.52 -15.74
CA ARG A 301 -0.82 4.51 -14.67
C ARG A 301 -1.14 5.11 -13.29
N ILE A 302 -2.10 6.01 -13.25
CA ILE A 302 -2.59 6.57 -11.99
C ILE A 302 -3.75 5.70 -11.51
N SER A 303 -3.69 5.30 -10.24
CA SER A 303 -4.73 4.51 -9.59
C SER A 303 -5.30 5.27 -8.40
N LEU A 304 -6.56 5.66 -8.48
CA LEU A 304 -7.28 6.31 -7.39
C LEU A 304 -8.46 5.39 -7.02
N ARG A 305 -8.31 4.59 -5.97
CA ARG A 305 -9.28 3.56 -5.61
C ARG A 305 -9.89 3.81 -4.23
N ALA A 306 -11.20 4.08 -4.25
CA ALA A 306 -12.06 4.14 -3.07
C ALA A 306 -13.01 2.93 -3.04
N ASP A 307 -12.51 1.77 -3.42
CA ASP A 307 -13.24 0.50 -3.47
C ASP A 307 -13.29 -0.24 -2.14
N GLU A 308 -12.45 0.12 -1.21
CA GLU A 308 -12.45 -0.32 0.19
C GLU A 308 -12.74 0.86 1.14
N ALA A 309 -12.31 2.05 0.74
CA ALA A 309 -12.38 3.26 1.54
C ALA A 309 -13.71 4.01 1.38
N GLU A 310 -13.97 4.93 2.32
CA GLU A 310 -14.99 5.96 2.18
C GLU A 310 -14.66 6.90 0.99
N PRO A 311 -15.62 7.69 0.49
CA PRO A 311 -15.43 8.55 -0.67
C PRO A 311 -14.20 9.46 -0.57
N PHE A 312 -13.37 9.50 -1.60
CA PHE A 312 -12.27 10.44 -1.70
C PHE A 312 -12.74 11.82 -2.14
N ILE A 313 -12.23 12.86 -1.50
CA ILE A 313 -12.46 14.26 -1.89
C ILE A 313 -11.14 14.82 -2.44
N VAL A 314 -11.08 15.02 -3.75
CA VAL A 314 -9.86 15.45 -4.43
C VAL A 314 -10.05 16.85 -4.97
N GLY A 315 -9.36 17.83 -4.37
CA GLY A 315 -9.30 19.21 -4.82
C GLY A 315 -8.68 19.35 -6.22
N LYS A 316 -8.60 20.57 -6.74
CA LYS A 316 -7.96 20.80 -8.04
C LYS A 316 -6.49 20.41 -8.02
N ILE A 317 -6.17 19.32 -8.70
CA ILE A 317 -4.80 18.85 -8.90
C ILE A 317 -4.08 19.85 -9.81
N ALA A 318 -2.89 20.30 -9.41
CA ALA A 318 -2.03 21.13 -10.27
C ALA A 318 -1.16 20.28 -11.21
N SER A 319 -0.68 19.13 -10.74
CA SER A 319 0.03 18.12 -11.53
C SER A 319 0.06 16.80 -10.76
N MET A 320 -0.05 15.67 -11.47
CA MET A 320 0.04 14.33 -10.91
C MET A 320 0.89 13.46 -11.83
N GLY A 321 2.04 13.05 -11.34
CA GLY A 321 2.98 12.21 -12.08
C GLY A 321 2.47 10.79 -12.29
N SER A 322 3.00 10.11 -13.30
CA SER A 322 2.65 8.71 -13.61
C SER A 322 2.95 7.80 -12.42
N GLY A 323 2.17 6.73 -12.27
CA GLY A 323 2.33 5.77 -11.17
C GLY A 323 1.86 6.28 -9.81
N THR A 324 1.16 7.43 -9.74
CA THR A 324 0.59 7.92 -8.48
C THR A 324 -0.59 7.05 -8.06
N ILE A 325 -0.60 6.63 -6.79
CA ILE A 325 -1.62 5.76 -6.23
C ILE A 325 -2.27 6.43 -5.02
N PHE A 326 -3.61 6.48 -5.02
CA PHE A 326 -4.42 6.76 -3.84
C PHE A 326 -5.22 5.51 -3.51
N HIS A 327 -5.05 5.01 -2.31
CA HIS A 327 -5.85 3.91 -1.79
C HIS A 327 -6.10 4.12 -0.30
N GLY A 328 -7.20 3.63 0.22
CA GLY A 328 -7.53 3.76 1.63
C GLY A 328 -8.09 2.47 2.16
N LEU A 329 -7.71 2.11 3.38
CA LEU A 329 -8.30 0.98 4.10
C LEU A 329 -9.76 1.25 4.42
N GLU A 330 -10.53 0.18 4.64
CA GLU A 330 -11.95 0.24 5.01
C GLU A 330 -12.21 1.25 6.13
N GLY A 331 -13.30 2.02 5.98
CA GLY A 331 -13.71 3.05 6.92
C GLY A 331 -12.82 4.29 6.95
N SER A 332 -11.81 4.38 6.10
CA SER A 332 -10.96 5.57 5.99
C SER A 332 -11.17 6.30 4.68
N HIS A 333 -10.74 7.57 4.58
CA HIS A 333 -10.79 8.30 3.34
C HIS A 333 -9.59 9.22 3.13
N ILE A 334 -9.47 9.73 1.90
CA ILE A 334 -8.44 10.68 1.50
C ILE A 334 -9.11 12.00 1.13
N GLU A 335 -8.64 13.09 1.74
CA GLU A 335 -9.02 14.44 1.38
C GLU A 335 -7.80 15.21 0.89
N THR A 336 -7.85 15.76 -0.32
CA THR A 336 -6.80 16.61 -0.84
C THR A 336 -7.36 17.96 -1.25
N HIS A 337 -6.60 19.02 -1.00
CA HIS A 337 -7.01 20.38 -1.31
C HIS A 337 -6.44 20.85 -2.65
N ASP A 338 -6.81 22.08 -3.07
CA ASP A 338 -6.39 22.62 -4.36
C ASP A 338 -4.89 22.88 -4.47
N GLY A 339 -4.37 22.75 -5.68
CA GLY A 339 -3.03 23.17 -6.03
C GLY A 339 -1.94 22.18 -5.65
N VAL A 340 -2.29 20.95 -5.29
CA VAL A 340 -1.32 19.92 -4.95
C VAL A 340 -0.57 19.45 -6.20
N VAL A 341 0.73 19.24 -6.03
CA VAL A 341 1.63 18.68 -7.05
C VAL A 341 2.14 17.34 -6.53
N TYR A 342 1.86 16.28 -7.27
CA TYR A 342 2.36 14.93 -7.01
C TYR A 342 3.45 14.60 -8.02
N GLY A 343 4.59 14.07 -7.55
CA GLY A 343 5.65 13.51 -8.39
C GLY A 343 5.23 12.17 -9.01
N HIS A 344 6.18 11.46 -9.60
CA HIS A 344 5.98 10.11 -10.10
C HIS A 344 6.00 9.09 -8.97
N ASP A 345 5.22 8.03 -9.10
CA ASP A 345 5.20 6.87 -8.20
C ASP A 345 4.94 7.25 -6.72
N VAL A 346 4.15 8.32 -6.53
CA VAL A 346 3.71 8.77 -5.20
C VAL A 346 2.59 7.89 -4.69
N ILE A 347 2.68 7.49 -3.43
CA ILE A 347 1.62 6.74 -2.77
C ILE A 347 1.02 7.61 -1.66
N VAL A 348 -0.30 7.85 -1.74
CA VAL A 348 -1.10 8.43 -0.67
C VAL A 348 -2.07 7.36 -0.20
N HIS A 349 -1.90 6.90 1.03
CA HIS A 349 -2.68 5.77 1.53
C HIS A 349 -3.41 6.14 2.82
N GLY A 350 -4.73 5.92 2.80
CA GLY A 350 -5.59 6.10 3.95
C GLY A 350 -5.46 4.96 4.96
N GLY A 351 -6.10 5.12 6.10
CA GLY A 351 -6.17 4.12 7.17
C GLY A 351 -6.49 4.80 8.49
N ALA A 352 -7.09 4.06 9.40
CA ALA A 352 -7.41 4.55 10.73
C ALA A 352 -6.16 4.98 11.49
N THR A 353 -6.23 6.14 12.11
CA THR A 353 -5.20 6.68 12.99
C THR A 353 -5.78 6.92 14.39
N PRO A 354 -4.95 7.09 15.42
CA PRO A 354 -5.45 7.44 16.76
C PRO A 354 -6.21 8.76 16.84
N TRP A 355 -6.12 9.63 15.82
CA TRP A 355 -6.75 10.96 15.81
C TRP A 355 -7.90 11.10 14.81
N ASN A 356 -7.92 10.34 13.73
CA ASN A 356 -9.04 10.28 12.78
C ASN A 356 -8.81 9.20 11.73
N ASP A 357 -9.82 9.03 10.85
CA ASP A 357 -9.79 8.07 9.74
C ASP A 357 -9.52 8.76 8.39
N VAL A 358 -8.99 10.00 8.43
CA VAL A 358 -8.76 10.83 7.23
C VAL A 358 -7.28 11.06 7.01
N THR A 359 -6.79 10.77 5.81
CA THR A 359 -5.50 11.25 5.32
C THR A 359 -5.72 12.55 4.57
N ILE A 360 -5.10 13.66 5.04
CA ILE A 360 -5.32 14.99 4.49
C ILE A 360 -4.06 15.53 3.82
N ILE A 361 -4.20 15.98 2.56
CA ILE A 361 -3.15 16.74 1.87
C ILE A 361 -3.62 18.19 1.69
N GLY A 362 -3.01 19.09 2.40
CA GLY A 362 -3.35 20.51 2.41
C GLY A 362 -3.12 21.21 1.07
N LYS A 363 -3.62 22.44 0.96
CA LYS A 363 -3.50 23.25 -0.25
C LYS A 363 -2.04 23.54 -0.63
N ASN A 364 -1.73 23.54 -1.93
CA ASN A 364 -0.41 23.85 -2.51
C ASN A 364 0.73 22.94 -2.00
N VAL A 365 0.44 21.79 -1.45
CA VAL A 365 1.47 20.83 -1.03
C VAL A 365 2.20 20.30 -2.25
N ARG A 366 3.50 20.06 -2.11
CA ARG A 366 4.32 19.40 -3.14
C ARG A 366 4.89 18.12 -2.58
N ILE A 367 4.65 17.02 -3.27
CA ILE A 367 5.11 15.69 -2.90
C ILE A 367 6.04 15.19 -4.00
N GLY A 368 7.28 14.87 -3.63
CA GLY A 368 8.33 14.42 -4.55
C GLY A 368 8.13 13.00 -5.03
N ASN A 369 8.89 12.59 -6.04
CA ASN A 369 8.81 11.26 -6.63
C ASN A 369 9.03 10.14 -5.61
N GLU A 370 8.32 9.03 -5.77
CA GLU A 370 8.41 7.83 -4.91
C GLU A 370 8.12 8.08 -3.42
N ALA A 371 7.63 9.27 -3.05
CA ALA A 371 7.28 9.55 -1.67
C ALA A 371 6.01 8.82 -1.26
N VAL A 372 5.96 8.44 0.01
CA VAL A 372 4.82 7.73 0.60
C VAL A 372 4.23 8.59 1.72
N VAL A 373 2.94 8.88 1.62
CA VAL A 373 2.16 9.53 2.67
C VAL A 373 1.10 8.54 3.15
N PHE A 374 1.37 7.93 4.29
CA PHE A 374 0.53 6.89 4.86
C PHE A 374 -0.10 7.36 6.17
N ARG A 375 -1.42 7.36 6.24
CA ARG A 375 -2.18 7.74 7.44
C ARG A 375 -1.67 9.05 8.06
N SER A 376 -1.51 10.09 7.27
CA SER A 376 -0.87 11.32 7.71
C SER A 376 -1.61 12.56 7.23
N ASN A 377 -1.53 13.63 8.03
CA ASN A 377 -2.12 14.91 7.68
C ASN A 377 -1.02 15.92 7.38
N VAL A 378 -1.00 16.44 6.16
CA VAL A 378 0.00 17.38 5.66
C VAL A 378 -0.61 18.77 5.57
N GLY A 379 -0.13 19.71 6.37
CA GLY A 379 -0.57 21.12 6.35
C GLY A 379 -0.28 21.78 5.00
N HIS A 380 -1.06 22.84 4.68
CA HIS A 380 -0.91 23.58 3.42
C HIS A 380 0.50 24.15 3.22
N ASP A 381 0.89 24.41 1.97
CA ASP A 381 2.17 24.98 1.55
C ASP A 381 3.40 24.18 2.02
N SER A 382 3.22 22.88 2.33
CA SER A 382 4.30 21.99 2.75
C SER A 382 5.00 21.32 1.57
N TYR A 383 6.23 20.89 1.82
CA TYR A 383 7.05 20.13 0.88
C TYR A 383 7.45 18.78 1.47
N ILE A 384 7.18 17.70 0.75
CA ILE A 384 7.62 16.34 1.04
C ILE A 384 8.62 15.95 -0.03
N GLY A 385 9.87 15.73 0.36
CA GLY A 385 10.95 15.39 -0.56
C GLY A 385 10.79 14.04 -1.24
N PRO A 386 11.44 13.82 -2.40
CA PRO A 386 11.49 12.51 -3.05
C PRO A 386 11.90 11.40 -2.09
N ARG A 387 11.23 10.24 -2.23
CA ARG A 387 11.47 9.03 -1.43
C ARG A 387 11.39 9.27 0.08
N ALA A 388 10.64 10.28 0.51
CA ALA A 388 10.32 10.46 1.92
C ALA A 388 9.11 9.59 2.29
N LEU A 389 9.13 9.01 3.48
CA LEU A 389 8.00 8.34 4.10
C LEU A 389 7.44 9.22 5.22
N LEU A 390 6.18 9.55 5.11
CA LEU A 390 5.37 10.03 6.23
C LEU A 390 4.42 8.93 6.66
N GLN A 391 4.52 8.52 7.91
CA GLN A 391 3.59 7.54 8.48
C GLN A 391 3.09 8.03 9.83
N ASP A 392 1.76 7.93 10.04
CA ASP A 392 1.12 8.29 11.31
C ASP A 392 1.56 9.70 11.81
N THR A 393 1.57 10.69 10.91
CA THR A 393 2.20 12.00 11.16
C THR A 393 1.26 13.15 10.84
N ILE A 394 1.21 14.14 11.73
CA ILE A 394 0.54 15.44 11.47
C ILE A 394 1.62 16.49 11.27
N LEU A 395 1.66 17.09 10.09
CA LEU A 395 2.56 18.19 9.76
C LEU A 395 1.83 19.54 9.79
N PRO A 396 2.33 20.56 10.50
CA PRO A 396 1.81 21.89 10.41
C PRO A 396 2.04 22.51 9.03
N PRO A 397 1.28 23.57 8.67
CA PRO A 397 1.49 24.31 7.42
C PRO A 397 2.93 24.79 7.23
N GLY A 398 3.41 24.76 5.98
CA GLY A 398 4.76 25.20 5.62
C GLY A 398 5.88 24.24 6.06
N SER A 399 5.54 23.02 6.44
CA SER A 399 6.53 22.01 6.82
C SER A 399 7.39 21.58 5.63
N VAL A 400 8.66 21.24 5.91
CA VAL A 400 9.58 20.70 4.91
C VAL A 400 10.14 19.39 5.41
N ILE A 401 9.82 18.32 4.71
CA ILE A 401 10.44 17.01 4.90
C ILE A 401 11.50 16.83 3.81
N PRO A 402 12.78 16.74 4.16
CA PRO A 402 13.83 16.56 3.18
C PRO A 402 13.77 15.21 2.47
N ASP A 403 14.46 15.10 1.34
CA ASP A 403 14.56 13.88 0.53
C ASP A 403 15.05 12.69 1.35
N ASN A 404 14.47 11.52 1.08
CA ASN A 404 14.85 10.24 1.68
C ASN A 404 14.65 10.16 3.22
N TRP A 405 13.85 10.98 3.83
CA TRP A 405 13.58 10.87 5.27
C TRP A 405 12.39 9.97 5.58
N VAL A 406 12.57 9.12 6.56
CA VAL A 406 11.50 8.32 7.18
C VAL A 406 11.04 9.06 8.44
N VAL A 407 9.78 9.48 8.43
CA VAL A 407 9.11 10.19 9.53
C VAL A 407 7.92 9.36 10.00
N VAL A 408 7.96 8.93 11.24
CA VAL A 408 6.90 8.12 11.86
C VAL A 408 6.46 8.77 13.17
N ASN A 409 5.15 8.92 13.38
CA ASN A 409 4.60 9.60 14.55
C ASN A 409 5.22 11.00 14.79
N GLY A 410 5.47 11.75 13.73
CA GLY A 410 6.09 13.08 13.77
C GLY A 410 7.60 13.08 14.10
N GLN A 411 8.24 11.94 14.16
CA GLN A 411 9.67 11.83 14.47
C GLN A 411 10.47 11.42 13.24
N PHE A 412 11.59 12.10 13.01
CA PHE A 412 12.59 11.69 12.02
C PHE A 412 13.32 10.45 12.54
N VAL A 413 13.06 9.30 11.95
CA VAL A 413 13.55 8.00 12.44
C VAL A 413 14.90 7.66 11.81
N ASN A 414 14.96 7.63 10.49
CA ASN A 414 16.15 7.30 9.70
C ASN A 414 16.02 7.85 8.28
N ARG A 415 17.01 7.59 7.44
CA ARG A 415 16.97 7.86 6.02
C ARG A 415 16.76 6.57 5.23
N VAL A 416 16.16 6.70 4.06
CA VAL A 416 16.18 5.64 3.05
C VAL A 416 17.62 5.46 2.58
N GLU A 417 18.13 4.23 2.65
CA GLU A 417 19.56 3.91 2.46
C GLU A 417 19.91 3.52 1.01
N TRP A 418 18.98 3.55 0.05
CA TRP A 418 19.19 3.06 -1.31
C TRP A 418 18.52 3.92 -2.38
#